data_d337b6365a4c271c26e939c44119d968
#
_entry.id   d337b6365a4c271c26e939c44119d968
#
_cell.length_a   1.000
_cell.length_b   1.000
_cell.length_c   1.000
_cell.angle_alpha   90.00
_cell.angle_beta   90.00
_cell.angle_gamma   90.00
#
_symmetry.space_group_name_H-M   'P 1'
#
loop_
_entity.id
_entity.type
_entity.pdbx_description
1 polymer ?
#
loop_
_entity_poly.entity_id
_entity_poly.type
_entity_poly.pdbx_seq_one_letter_code
_entity_poly.pdbx_strand_id
1 'polypeptide(L)'
;MTEVFLPSFNTGNFSKGAGIIKQTLWYFANALFVLASWNPFMGIKIFFLRLFGAKIGKGLVIKNNVNIKFPWKLTLGNHVWLGENAWIDNLDEVIIGNNVCISQGALLLTGNHDYTLSTFNYRNAPIIIEDGAWIGAKTVVCPGVKVKSHAILTVG
;
A
#
# COMPACT_ATOMS: atom_id res chain seq x y z
N MET A 1 18.99 -23.85 9.54
CA MET A 1 17.75 -23.03 9.46
C MET A 1 16.93 -23.35 10.69
N THR A 2 16.42 -22.32 11.35
CA THR A 2 15.51 -22.51 12.50
C THR A 2 14.16 -22.97 11.95
N GLU A 3 13.60 -24.05 12.49
CA GLU A 3 12.27 -24.51 12.11
C GLU A 3 11.23 -23.48 12.59
N VAL A 4 10.34 -23.07 11.68
CA VAL A 4 9.25 -22.13 12.00
C VAL A 4 8.13 -22.87 12.74
N PHE A 5 7.72 -22.33 13.88
CA PHE A 5 6.62 -22.87 14.68
C PHE A 5 5.49 -21.83 14.78
N LEU A 6 4.58 -21.83 13.82
CA LEU A 6 3.50 -20.86 13.69
C LEU A 6 2.63 -20.67 14.94
N PRO A 7 2.36 -21.70 15.78
CA PRO A 7 1.64 -21.48 17.03
C PRO A 7 2.32 -20.51 18.02
N SER A 8 3.64 -20.29 17.88
CA SER A 8 4.38 -19.33 18.70
C SER A 8 4.43 -17.91 18.08
N PHE A 9 3.79 -17.72 16.93
CA PHE A 9 3.73 -16.41 16.28
C PHE A 9 3.12 -15.36 17.21
N ASN A 10 3.77 -14.21 17.27
CA ASN A 10 3.21 -13.02 17.89
C ASN A 10 3.48 -11.78 17.03
N THR A 11 2.63 -10.79 17.17
CA THR A 11 2.74 -9.56 16.38
C THR A 11 3.85 -8.62 16.86
N GLY A 12 4.50 -8.92 17.99
CA GLY A 12 5.49 -8.04 18.60
C GLY A 12 4.92 -6.64 18.85
N ASN A 13 5.68 -5.62 18.47
CA ASN A 13 5.27 -4.23 18.60
C ASN A 13 4.44 -3.71 17.41
N PHE A 14 3.98 -4.61 16.52
CA PHE A 14 3.21 -4.20 15.35
C PHE A 14 1.87 -3.57 15.76
N SER A 15 1.63 -2.36 15.27
CA SER A 15 0.34 -1.68 15.40
C SER A 15 -0.27 -1.45 14.03
N LYS A 16 -1.56 -1.76 13.91
CA LYS A 16 -2.33 -1.41 12.70
C LYS A 16 -2.55 0.11 12.58
N GLY A 17 -2.28 0.90 13.63
CA GLY A 17 -2.39 2.36 13.61
C GLY A 17 -3.81 2.91 13.69
N ALA A 18 -4.82 2.06 13.92
CA ALA A 18 -6.21 2.46 14.08
C ALA A 18 -6.97 1.47 14.97
N GLY A 19 -8.01 1.94 15.66
CA GLY A 19 -8.92 1.09 16.44
C GLY A 19 -9.78 0.20 15.56
N ILE A 20 -10.33 -0.86 16.15
CA ILE A 20 -11.10 -1.89 15.43
C ILE A 20 -12.30 -1.30 14.65
N ILE A 21 -12.99 -0.32 15.21
CA ILE A 21 -14.14 0.33 14.53
C ILE A 21 -13.70 0.94 13.21
N LYS A 22 -12.61 1.74 13.22
CA LYS A 22 -12.09 2.37 11.99
C LYS A 22 -11.64 1.32 10.97
N GLN A 23 -11.01 0.24 11.42
CA GLN A 23 -10.59 -0.86 10.53
C GLN A 23 -11.80 -1.54 9.88
N THR A 24 -12.84 -1.85 10.66
CA THR A 24 -14.06 -2.50 10.15
C THR A 24 -14.81 -1.60 9.16
N LEU A 25 -14.97 -0.32 9.49
CA LEU A 25 -15.61 0.64 8.58
C LEU A 25 -14.80 0.79 7.30
N TRP A 26 -13.48 0.82 7.39
CA TRP A 26 -12.62 0.86 6.20
C TRP A 26 -12.74 -0.41 5.35
N TYR A 27 -12.80 -1.58 5.94
CA TYR A 27 -13.00 -2.83 5.21
C TYR A 27 -14.22 -2.75 4.28
N PHE A 28 -15.36 -2.31 4.80
CA PHE A 28 -16.58 -2.15 4.00
C PHE A 28 -16.47 -1.00 2.99
N ALA A 29 -15.93 0.14 3.38
CA ALA A 29 -15.75 1.28 2.48
C ALA A 29 -14.80 0.94 1.32
N ASN A 30 -13.71 0.24 1.59
CA ASN A 30 -12.78 -0.23 0.56
C ASN A 30 -13.48 -1.19 -0.41
N ALA A 31 -14.16 -2.20 0.10
CA ALA A 31 -14.83 -3.19 -0.73
C ALA A 31 -15.93 -2.59 -1.62
N LEU A 32 -16.71 -1.66 -1.07
CA LEU A 32 -17.88 -1.09 -1.77
C LEU A 32 -17.53 0.08 -2.69
N PHE A 33 -16.49 0.86 -2.39
CA PHE A 33 -16.26 2.13 -3.09
C PHE A 33 -14.89 2.26 -3.74
N VAL A 34 -13.83 1.71 -3.15
CA VAL A 34 -12.45 1.89 -3.66
C VAL A 34 -12.04 0.73 -4.56
N LEU A 35 -12.14 -0.49 -4.04
CA LEU A 35 -11.79 -1.71 -4.76
C LEU A 35 -12.83 -2.08 -5.83
N ALA A 36 -14.06 -1.65 -5.65
CA ALA A 36 -15.19 -2.05 -6.48
C ALA A 36 -15.02 -1.66 -7.96
N SER A 37 -15.12 -2.65 -8.84
CA SER A 37 -15.02 -2.44 -10.30
C SER A 37 -16.24 -1.70 -10.89
N TRP A 38 -17.39 -1.76 -10.22
CA TRP A 38 -18.61 -1.05 -10.65
C TRP A 38 -18.52 0.48 -10.49
N ASN A 39 -17.60 0.98 -9.64
CA ASN A 39 -17.46 2.40 -9.35
C ASN A 39 -16.39 3.07 -10.24
N PRO A 40 -16.77 3.73 -11.34
CA PRO A 40 -15.81 4.44 -12.20
C PRO A 40 -15.42 5.82 -11.66
N PHE A 41 -16.08 6.30 -10.60
CA PHE A 41 -15.93 7.68 -10.13
C PHE A 41 -14.72 7.83 -9.20
N MET A 42 -13.61 8.36 -9.73
CA MET A 42 -12.40 8.61 -8.95
C MET A 42 -12.64 9.51 -7.73
N GLY A 43 -13.52 10.49 -7.83
CA GLY A 43 -13.85 11.40 -6.73
C GLY A 43 -14.36 10.68 -5.49
N ILE A 44 -15.21 9.65 -5.66
CA ILE A 44 -15.72 8.84 -4.56
C ILE A 44 -14.58 8.05 -3.90
N LYS A 45 -13.71 7.45 -4.70
CA LYS A 45 -12.55 6.69 -4.19
C LYS A 45 -11.64 7.60 -3.36
N ILE A 46 -11.29 8.77 -3.90
CA ILE A 46 -10.44 9.77 -3.22
C ILE A 46 -11.09 10.28 -1.93
N PHE A 47 -12.40 10.54 -1.96
CA PHE A 47 -13.14 10.97 -0.77
C PHE A 47 -13.01 9.96 0.37
N PHE A 48 -13.28 8.67 0.12
CA PHE A 48 -13.16 7.65 1.15
C PHE A 48 -11.72 7.45 1.63
N LEU A 49 -10.74 7.47 0.73
CA LEU A 49 -9.33 7.39 1.12
C LEU A 49 -8.95 8.51 2.08
N ARG A 50 -9.33 9.76 1.79
CA ARG A 50 -9.07 10.92 2.66
C ARG A 50 -9.83 10.83 3.97
N LEU A 51 -11.11 10.45 3.94
CA LEU A 51 -11.95 10.28 5.13
C LEU A 51 -11.32 9.30 6.12
N PHE A 52 -10.70 8.24 5.61
CA PHE A 52 -10.02 7.24 6.44
C PHE A 52 -8.55 7.57 6.73
N GLY A 53 -8.05 8.72 6.31
CA GLY A 53 -6.79 9.28 6.78
C GLY A 53 -5.63 9.21 5.79
N ALA A 54 -5.85 8.85 4.52
CA ALA A 54 -4.82 8.98 3.51
C ALA A 54 -4.52 10.45 3.24
N LYS A 55 -3.24 10.80 3.18
CA LYS A 55 -2.76 12.11 2.76
C LYS A 55 -2.61 12.11 1.24
N ILE A 56 -3.42 12.88 0.53
CA ILE A 56 -3.47 12.83 -0.94
C ILE A 56 -3.37 14.24 -1.50
N GLY A 57 -2.37 14.45 -2.36
CA GLY A 57 -2.16 15.66 -3.13
C GLY A 57 -3.22 15.90 -4.21
N LYS A 58 -2.92 16.75 -5.16
CA LYS A 58 -3.80 17.11 -6.29
C LYS A 58 -3.61 16.11 -7.45
N GLY A 59 -4.62 15.94 -8.30
CA GLY A 59 -4.49 15.22 -9.57
C GLY A 59 -4.24 13.72 -9.46
N LEU A 60 -4.65 13.07 -8.36
CA LEU A 60 -4.59 11.61 -8.24
C LEU A 60 -5.48 10.94 -9.29
N VAL A 61 -4.91 10.01 -10.05
CA VAL A 61 -5.64 9.07 -10.91
C VAL A 61 -5.63 7.71 -10.23
N ILE A 62 -6.81 7.19 -9.92
CA ILE A 62 -6.96 5.85 -9.33
C ILE A 62 -7.90 5.01 -10.19
N LYS A 63 -7.36 3.94 -10.75
CA LYS A 63 -8.09 3.00 -11.61
C LYS A 63 -8.93 2.02 -10.79
N ASN A 64 -9.60 1.10 -11.47
CA ASN A 64 -10.43 0.09 -10.81
C ASN A 64 -9.57 -0.99 -10.13
N ASN A 65 -10.17 -1.64 -9.13
CA ASN A 65 -9.55 -2.73 -8.37
C ASN A 65 -8.23 -2.37 -7.68
N VAL A 66 -7.97 -1.09 -7.44
CA VAL A 66 -6.84 -0.68 -6.61
C VAL A 66 -7.15 -1.02 -5.17
N ASN A 67 -6.33 -1.86 -4.55
CA ASN A 67 -6.50 -2.29 -3.16
C ASN A 67 -5.53 -1.55 -2.24
N ILE A 68 -6.05 -0.92 -1.19
CA ILE A 68 -5.26 -0.19 -0.19
C ILE A 68 -5.65 -0.71 1.19
N LYS A 69 -4.67 -1.29 1.90
CA LYS A 69 -4.94 -1.96 3.18
C LYS A 69 -5.23 -0.98 4.31
N PHE A 70 -4.37 0.01 4.51
CA PHE A 70 -4.48 0.99 5.59
C PHE A 70 -4.30 2.42 5.07
N PRO A 71 -5.37 3.13 4.68
CA PRO A 71 -5.25 4.49 4.13
C PRO A 71 -4.59 5.47 5.10
N TRP A 72 -4.72 5.29 6.40
CA TRP A 72 -4.05 6.13 7.40
C TRP A 72 -2.53 5.97 7.47
N LYS A 73 -1.96 4.98 6.76
CA LYS A 73 -0.52 4.77 6.56
C LYS A 73 -0.10 5.06 5.10
N LEU A 74 -0.87 5.89 4.38
CA LEU A 74 -0.59 6.19 2.96
C LEU A 74 -0.47 7.69 2.75
N THR A 75 0.63 8.11 2.13
CA THR A 75 0.86 9.47 1.65
C THR A 75 1.12 9.43 0.15
N LEU A 76 0.33 10.19 -0.61
CA LEU A 76 0.46 10.37 -2.05
C LEU A 76 0.70 11.85 -2.35
N GLY A 77 1.73 12.15 -3.12
CA GLY A 77 2.00 13.48 -3.65
C GLY A 77 1.02 13.92 -4.72
N ASN A 78 1.40 14.92 -5.49
CA ASN A 78 0.59 15.44 -6.59
C ASN A 78 0.76 14.60 -7.86
N HIS A 79 -0.30 14.46 -8.65
CA HIS A 79 -0.30 13.82 -9.97
C HIS A 79 0.21 12.37 -9.96
N VAL A 80 -0.14 11.62 -8.90
CA VAL A 80 0.16 10.19 -8.79
C VAL A 80 -0.85 9.39 -9.60
N TRP A 81 -0.39 8.36 -10.30
CA TRP A 81 -1.25 7.41 -11.01
C TRP A 81 -1.16 6.03 -10.35
N LEU A 82 -2.32 5.47 -10.01
CA LEU A 82 -2.46 4.10 -9.51
C LEU A 82 -3.22 3.28 -10.56
N GLY A 83 -2.49 2.37 -11.20
CA GLY A 83 -2.98 1.47 -12.25
C GLY A 83 -3.96 0.42 -11.74
N GLU A 84 -4.69 -0.21 -12.66
CA GLU A 84 -5.66 -1.26 -12.33
C GLU A 84 -5.01 -2.42 -11.58
N ASN A 85 -5.72 -2.96 -10.59
CA ASN A 85 -5.27 -4.06 -9.75
C ASN A 85 -3.95 -3.78 -8.99
N ALA A 86 -3.49 -2.53 -8.90
CA ALA A 86 -2.37 -2.21 -8.03
C ALA A 86 -2.77 -2.48 -6.58
N TRP A 87 -1.86 -3.07 -5.82
CA TRP A 87 -2.09 -3.40 -4.42
C TRP A 87 -1.05 -2.72 -3.53
N ILE A 88 -1.53 -1.90 -2.61
CA ILE A 88 -0.73 -1.26 -1.56
C ILE A 88 -1.02 -2.00 -0.25
N ASP A 89 -0.22 -3.03 0.04
CA ASP A 89 -0.29 -3.84 1.26
C ASP A 89 0.57 -3.20 2.36
N ASN A 90 0.09 -2.06 2.83
CA ASN A 90 0.81 -1.16 3.70
C ASN A 90 0.59 -1.44 5.19
N LEU A 91 1.18 -2.52 5.69
CA LEU A 91 1.30 -2.75 7.15
C LEU A 91 2.14 -1.66 7.83
N ASP A 92 3.09 -1.07 7.09
CA ASP A 92 3.88 0.09 7.48
C ASP A 92 3.62 1.25 6.52
N GLU A 93 4.26 2.41 6.73
CA GLU A 93 4.07 3.62 5.93
C GLU A 93 4.46 3.39 4.47
N VAL A 94 3.61 3.88 3.56
CA VAL A 94 3.93 4.03 2.14
C VAL A 94 3.85 5.51 1.78
N ILE A 95 4.98 6.06 1.34
CA ILE A 95 5.13 7.46 0.96
C ILE A 95 5.49 7.52 -0.52
N ILE A 96 4.61 8.11 -1.31
CA ILE A 96 4.77 8.27 -2.75
C ILE A 96 4.84 9.77 -3.08
N GLY A 97 5.90 10.17 -3.75
CA GLY A 97 6.16 11.55 -4.16
C GLY A 97 5.25 12.03 -5.29
N ASN A 98 5.67 13.13 -5.92
CA ASN A 98 4.91 13.75 -7.00
C ASN A 98 5.20 13.09 -8.36
N ASN A 99 4.24 13.11 -9.28
CA ASN A 99 4.39 12.63 -10.67
C ASN A 99 4.86 11.17 -10.75
N VAL A 100 4.46 10.33 -9.80
CA VAL A 100 4.79 8.91 -9.75
C VAL A 100 3.71 8.10 -10.46
N CYS A 101 4.14 7.12 -11.25
CA CYS A 101 3.24 6.15 -11.88
C CYS A 101 3.45 4.77 -11.26
N ILE A 102 2.41 4.22 -10.67
CA ILE A 102 2.32 2.81 -10.26
C ILE A 102 1.48 2.10 -11.31
N SER A 103 2.11 1.24 -12.10
CA SER A 103 1.42 0.54 -13.19
C SER A 103 0.52 -0.59 -12.68
N GLN A 104 -0.24 -1.16 -13.61
CA GLN A 104 -1.25 -2.18 -13.31
C GLN A 104 -0.63 -3.43 -12.68
N GLY A 105 -1.31 -3.93 -11.65
CA GLY A 105 -0.92 -5.13 -10.92
C GLY A 105 0.37 -5.02 -10.12
N ALA A 106 0.97 -3.83 -10.01
CA ALA A 106 2.12 -3.62 -9.14
C ALA A 106 1.73 -3.81 -7.65
N LEU A 107 2.63 -4.39 -6.87
CA LEU A 107 2.46 -4.65 -5.45
C LEU A 107 3.48 -3.87 -4.63
N LEU A 108 3.02 -3.00 -3.75
CA LEU A 108 3.83 -2.36 -2.73
C LEU A 108 3.63 -3.11 -1.42
N LEU A 109 4.61 -3.92 -1.02
CA LEU A 109 4.52 -4.82 0.12
C LEU A 109 5.40 -4.31 1.26
N THR A 110 4.83 -3.72 2.29
CA THR A 110 5.60 -3.28 3.46
C THR A 110 5.72 -4.34 4.55
N GLY A 111 4.87 -5.38 4.48
CA GLY A 111 4.84 -6.48 5.43
C GLY A 111 5.76 -7.62 5.03
N ASN A 112 6.45 -8.19 6.01
CA ASN A 112 7.21 -9.42 5.87
C ASN A 112 7.30 -10.11 7.23
N HIS A 113 7.82 -11.34 7.23
CA HIS A 113 8.10 -12.11 8.42
C HIS A 113 9.60 -12.39 8.55
N ASP A 114 10.08 -12.50 9.76
CA ASP A 114 11.45 -12.95 10.03
C ASP A 114 11.49 -14.48 10.06
N TYR A 115 11.84 -15.07 8.93
CA TYR A 115 11.97 -16.52 8.77
C TYR A 115 13.19 -17.12 9.49
N THR A 116 14.07 -16.29 10.05
CA THR A 116 15.21 -16.74 10.85
C THR A 116 14.82 -17.02 12.30
N LEU A 117 13.66 -16.56 12.73
CA LEU A 117 13.08 -16.80 14.05
C LEU A 117 12.03 -17.91 13.97
N SER A 118 12.04 -18.84 14.94
CA SER A 118 11.00 -19.86 15.06
C SER A 118 9.61 -19.27 15.25
N THR A 119 9.51 -18.08 15.86
CA THR A 119 8.27 -17.33 16.11
C THR A 119 7.72 -16.63 14.87
N PHE A 120 8.47 -16.56 13.77
CA PHE A 120 8.03 -15.98 12.48
C PHE A 120 7.41 -14.59 12.62
N ASN A 121 7.95 -13.77 13.52
CA ASN A 121 7.40 -12.45 13.84
C ASN A 121 7.42 -11.50 12.64
N TYR A 122 6.63 -10.43 12.70
CA TYR A 122 6.63 -9.41 11.67
C TYR A 122 7.99 -8.70 11.55
N ARG A 123 8.41 -8.50 10.30
CA ARG A 123 9.55 -7.70 9.90
C ARG A 123 9.08 -6.68 8.85
N ASN A 124 8.28 -5.72 9.30
CA ASN A 124 7.73 -4.68 8.42
C ASN A 124 8.73 -3.53 8.28
N ALA A 125 8.70 -2.85 7.12
CA ALA A 125 9.46 -1.64 6.90
C ALA A 125 8.77 -0.73 5.87
N PRO A 126 8.90 0.61 6.00
CA PRO A 126 8.25 1.55 5.10
C PRO A 126 8.79 1.45 3.67
N ILE A 127 7.94 1.84 2.71
CA ILE A 127 8.34 2.04 1.31
C ILE A 127 8.28 3.53 1.00
N ILE A 128 9.35 4.05 0.37
CA ILE A 128 9.44 5.42 -0.08
C ILE A 128 9.67 5.43 -1.58
N ILE A 129 8.81 6.10 -2.33
CA ILE A 129 8.96 6.29 -3.78
C ILE A 129 9.08 7.78 -4.03
N GLU A 130 10.26 8.21 -4.49
CA GLU A 130 10.56 9.62 -4.72
C GLU A 130 9.91 10.13 -6.02
N ASP A 131 9.95 11.44 -6.24
CA ASP A 131 9.27 12.13 -7.34
C ASP A 131 9.67 11.59 -8.71
N GLY A 132 8.70 11.50 -9.62
CA GLY A 132 8.91 11.12 -11.01
C GLY A 132 9.27 9.65 -11.26
N ALA A 133 9.27 8.80 -10.25
CA ALA A 133 9.56 7.39 -10.41
C ALA A 133 8.43 6.64 -11.13
N TRP A 134 8.78 5.58 -11.84
CA TRP A 134 7.83 4.68 -12.50
C TRP A 134 8.01 3.24 -12.03
N ILE A 135 6.96 2.70 -11.44
CA ILE A 135 6.87 1.29 -11.05
C ILE A 135 6.14 0.54 -12.15
N GLY A 136 6.86 -0.32 -12.86
CA GLY A 136 6.35 -1.11 -14.00
C GLY A 136 5.24 -2.08 -13.58
N ALA A 137 4.52 -2.59 -14.57
CA ALA A 137 3.41 -3.51 -14.33
C ALA A 137 3.89 -4.79 -13.64
N LYS A 138 3.08 -5.28 -12.67
CA LYS A 138 3.36 -6.51 -11.89
C LYS A 138 4.65 -6.49 -11.08
N THR A 139 5.36 -5.37 -11.00
CA THR A 139 6.55 -5.25 -10.15
C THR A 139 6.16 -5.36 -8.68
N VAL A 140 6.98 -6.05 -7.91
CA VAL A 140 6.87 -6.12 -6.44
C VAL A 140 7.93 -5.24 -5.81
N VAL A 141 7.50 -4.24 -5.02
CA VAL A 141 8.39 -3.41 -4.20
C VAL A 141 8.34 -3.94 -2.78
N CYS A 142 9.48 -4.42 -2.29
CA CYS A 142 9.62 -5.08 -1.00
C CYS A 142 9.75 -4.10 0.18
N PRO A 143 9.58 -4.57 1.42
CA PRO A 143 9.72 -3.75 2.63
C PRO A 143 11.08 -3.06 2.71
N GLY A 144 11.10 -1.80 3.11
CA GLY A 144 12.31 -1.01 3.30
C GLY A 144 12.93 -0.45 2.03
N VAL A 145 12.33 -0.70 0.87
CA VAL A 145 12.84 -0.19 -0.41
C VAL A 145 12.58 1.31 -0.54
N LYS A 146 13.61 2.04 -0.94
CA LYS A 146 13.54 3.43 -1.36
C LYS A 146 13.83 3.54 -2.86
N VAL A 147 12.79 3.78 -3.64
CA VAL A 147 12.89 4.05 -5.08
C VAL A 147 13.28 5.52 -5.27
N LYS A 148 14.42 5.76 -5.91
CA LYS A 148 14.94 7.10 -6.11
C LYS A 148 14.16 7.87 -7.17
N SER A 149 14.30 9.21 -7.10
CA SER A 149 13.67 10.12 -8.06
C SER A 149 13.99 9.73 -9.50
N HIS A 150 12.95 9.72 -10.36
CA HIS A 150 13.00 9.35 -11.78
C HIS A 150 13.51 7.92 -12.07
N ALA A 151 13.63 7.07 -11.06
CA ALA A 151 13.97 5.67 -11.28
C ALA A 151 12.81 4.92 -11.95
N ILE A 152 13.16 3.96 -12.79
CA ILE A 152 12.21 3.09 -13.47
C ILE A 152 12.46 1.65 -12.99
N LEU A 153 11.46 1.05 -12.35
CA LEU A 153 11.42 -0.38 -12.12
C LEU A 153 10.69 -1.01 -13.30
N THR A 154 11.36 -1.87 -14.03
CA THR A 154 10.78 -2.53 -15.22
C THR A 154 9.69 -3.51 -14.83
N VAL A 155 8.95 -4.00 -15.83
CA VAL A 155 7.91 -5.03 -15.67
C VAL A 155 8.51 -6.26 -14.98
N GLY A 156 7.83 -6.78 -13.97
CA GLY A 156 8.22 -7.97 -13.21
C GLY A 156 7.62 -9.27 -13.74
#